data_38686f7fe49b3d729cd6ca6ed6d0e6fc
#
_entry.id   38686f7fe49b3d729cd6ca6ed6d0e6fc
#
_cell.length_a   1.000
_cell.length_b   1.000
_cell.length_c   1.000
_cell.angle_alpha   90.00
_cell.angle_beta   90.00
_cell.angle_gamma   90.00
#
_symmetry.space_group_name_H-M   'P 1'
#
loop_
_entity.id
_entity.type
_entity.pdbx_description
1 polymer ?
#
loop_
_entity_poly.entity_id
_entity_poly.type
_entity_poly.pdbx_seq_one_letter_code
_entity_poly.pdbx_strand_id
1 'polypeptide(L)'
;MSRIGRAPIHIPSGVTVTVGAENLVKVKGPKGELSRVIHPDMKITVEDGVVTVARPSDDKTHRSLHGLSRALIHNMVVGVSEGFTKTLEISGVGYRAAKQGKNLNLSLGFSHPVVVEPPEGITFECPSATVITISGISKEAVGQVAAEIRAHREPEPYKGKGIKYAGEHIRRKEGKAGAKGKK
;
A
#
# COMPACT_ATOMS: atom_id res chain seq x y z
N MET A 1 -12.24 -6.40 23.27
CA MET A 1 -11.11 -5.49 23.48
C MET A 1 -10.27 -5.39 22.19
N SER A 2 -9.79 -4.20 21.78
CA SER A 2 -8.95 -4.05 20.59
C SER A 2 -7.47 -4.25 20.97
N ARG A 3 -6.87 -5.37 20.60
CA ARG A 3 -5.43 -5.61 20.79
C ARG A 3 -4.58 -4.62 19.99
N ILE A 4 -5.03 -4.26 18.79
CA ILE A 4 -4.33 -3.31 17.90
C ILE A 4 -4.33 -1.90 18.48
N GLY A 5 -5.49 -1.39 18.92
CA GLY A 5 -5.61 -0.03 19.44
C GLY A 5 -4.76 0.22 20.70
N ARG A 6 -4.62 -0.77 21.56
CA ARG A 6 -3.83 -0.67 22.80
C ARG A 6 -2.33 -0.80 22.62
N ALA A 7 -1.88 -1.32 21.47
CA ALA A 7 -0.45 -1.51 21.23
C ALA A 7 0.26 -0.14 21.13
N PRO A 8 1.29 0.12 21.92
CA PRO A 8 2.06 1.36 21.82
C PRO A 8 2.74 1.46 20.45
N ILE A 9 3.04 2.68 20.03
CA ILE A 9 3.80 2.96 18.80
C ILE A 9 5.13 3.57 19.25
N HIS A 10 6.20 2.82 19.11
CA HIS A 10 7.54 3.33 19.36
C HIS A 10 7.98 4.23 18.22
N ILE A 11 8.50 5.40 18.57
CA ILE A 11 9.03 6.38 17.61
C ILE A 11 10.51 6.02 17.39
N PRO A 12 10.91 5.61 16.17
CA PRO A 12 12.30 5.32 15.89
C PRO A 12 13.15 6.60 15.90
N SER A 13 14.47 6.44 16.09
CA SER A 13 15.42 7.56 16.05
C SER A 13 15.32 8.31 14.72
N GLY A 14 15.29 9.65 14.78
CA GLY A 14 15.16 10.50 13.59
C GLY A 14 13.73 10.75 13.13
N VAL A 15 12.71 10.22 13.82
CA VAL A 15 11.30 10.52 13.57
C VAL A 15 10.75 11.42 14.67
N THR A 16 9.99 12.43 14.28
CA THR A 16 9.29 13.35 15.20
C THR A 16 7.80 13.24 14.96
N VAL A 17 7.02 13.06 16.02
CA VAL A 17 5.55 13.05 15.98
C VAL A 17 5.04 14.24 16.76
N THR A 18 4.21 15.05 16.13
CA THR A 18 3.54 16.20 16.77
C THR A 18 2.03 16.09 16.59
N VAL A 19 1.31 16.41 17.64
CA VAL A 19 -0.15 16.44 17.65
C VAL A 19 -0.57 17.90 17.80
N GLY A 20 -1.22 18.43 16.76
CA GLY A 20 -1.72 19.79 16.72
C GLY A 20 -3.20 19.89 17.12
N ALA A 21 -3.79 21.06 16.89
CA ALA A 21 -5.22 21.28 17.07
C ALA A 21 -6.04 20.31 16.22
N GLU A 22 -7.26 20.00 16.67
CA GLU A 22 -8.21 19.09 15.98
C GLU A 22 -7.63 17.70 15.68
N ASN A 23 -6.76 17.17 16.54
CA ASN A 23 -6.07 15.90 16.32
C ASN A 23 -5.32 15.78 14.98
N LEU A 24 -4.80 16.90 14.47
CA LEU A 24 -3.89 16.87 13.34
C LEU A 24 -2.55 16.27 13.76
N VAL A 25 -2.30 15.04 13.38
CA VAL A 25 -1.03 14.35 13.61
C VAL A 25 -0.10 14.61 12.44
N LYS A 26 1.08 15.17 12.73
CA LYS A 26 2.18 15.32 11.76
C LYS A 26 3.33 14.44 12.17
N VAL A 27 3.85 13.68 11.23
CA VAL A 27 4.98 12.77 11.44
C VAL A 27 6.06 13.14 10.43
N LYS A 28 7.22 13.53 10.94
CA LYS A 28 8.38 13.90 10.13
C LYS A 28 9.51 12.91 10.36
N GLY A 29 10.13 12.46 9.31
CA GLY A 29 11.23 11.50 9.35
C GLY A 29 12.24 11.70 8.22
N PRO A 30 13.22 10.80 8.10
CA PRO A 30 14.30 10.91 7.10
C PRO A 30 13.81 10.86 5.66
N LYS A 31 12.68 10.19 5.39
CA LYS A 31 12.12 10.04 4.03
C LYS A 31 11.11 11.12 3.65
N GLY A 32 10.65 11.92 4.60
CA GLY A 32 9.68 12.99 4.34
C GLY A 32 8.77 13.27 5.51
N GLU A 33 7.68 13.95 5.24
CA GLU A 33 6.67 14.33 6.22
C GLU A 33 5.29 13.87 5.75
N LEU A 34 4.50 13.35 6.69
CA LEU A 34 3.10 13.00 6.49
C LEU A 34 2.25 13.71 7.53
N SER A 35 1.06 14.14 7.15
CA SER A 35 0.08 14.73 8.06
C SER A 35 -1.29 14.10 7.84
N ARG A 36 -2.05 13.91 8.93
CA ARG A 36 -3.40 13.39 8.89
C ARG A 36 -4.21 13.85 10.08
N VAL A 37 -5.46 14.21 9.84
CA VAL A 37 -6.45 14.46 10.90
C VAL A 37 -7.00 13.13 11.38
N ILE A 38 -6.90 12.89 12.68
CA ILE A 38 -7.45 11.71 13.37
C ILE A 38 -8.79 12.11 13.99
N HIS A 39 -9.69 11.14 14.13
CA HIS A 39 -11.02 11.39 14.68
C HIS A 39 -10.95 12.11 16.04
N PRO A 40 -11.74 13.19 16.26
CA PRO A 40 -11.63 14.04 17.44
C PRO A 40 -11.86 13.32 18.77
N ASP A 41 -12.68 12.28 18.78
CA ASP A 41 -12.97 11.50 19.99
C ASP A 41 -11.75 10.69 20.50
N MET A 42 -10.73 10.52 19.67
CA MET A 42 -9.54 9.77 20.07
C MET A 42 -8.55 10.69 20.77
N LYS A 43 -8.11 10.29 21.96
CA LYS A 43 -7.04 10.99 22.69
C LYS A 43 -5.68 10.40 22.31
N ILE A 44 -4.81 11.25 21.76
CA ILE A 44 -3.46 10.88 21.32
C ILE A 44 -2.49 11.53 22.29
N THR A 45 -1.62 10.72 22.90
CA THR A 45 -0.54 11.20 23.79
C THR A 45 0.81 10.74 23.24
N VAL A 46 1.80 11.62 23.33
CA VAL A 46 3.19 11.36 22.92
C VAL A 46 4.06 11.59 24.13
N GLU A 47 4.60 10.51 24.71
CA GLU A 47 5.41 10.53 25.92
C GLU A 47 6.59 9.57 25.76
N ASP A 48 7.77 9.98 26.18
CA ASP A 48 8.99 9.14 26.20
C ASP A 48 9.30 8.38 24.89
N GLY A 49 9.03 9.03 23.73
CA GLY A 49 9.23 8.38 22.43
C GLY A 49 8.20 7.31 22.06
N VAL A 50 7.06 7.31 22.76
CA VAL A 50 5.96 6.39 22.51
C VAL A 50 4.67 7.17 22.24
N VAL A 51 3.97 6.79 21.19
CA VAL A 51 2.62 7.30 20.91
C VAL A 51 1.61 6.29 21.40
N THR A 52 0.66 6.77 22.21
CA THR A 52 -0.49 5.99 22.67
C THR A 52 -1.79 6.63 22.21
N VAL A 53 -2.76 5.80 21.88
CA VAL A 53 -4.11 6.23 21.47
C VAL A 53 -5.10 5.70 22.50
N ALA A 54 -5.91 6.58 23.08
CA ALA A 54 -6.98 6.21 24.00
C ALA A 54 -8.35 6.55 23.41
N ARG A 55 -9.35 5.78 23.81
CA ARG A 55 -10.76 5.99 23.41
C ARG A 55 -11.58 6.41 24.63
N PRO A 56 -12.65 7.22 24.48
CA PRO A 56 -13.45 7.71 25.59
C PRO A 56 -14.40 6.65 26.15
N SER A 57 -14.85 5.70 25.34
CA SER A 57 -15.79 4.64 25.79
C SER A 57 -15.54 3.31 25.07
N ASP A 58 -16.26 2.26 25.51
CA ASP A 58 -16.22 0.92 24.92
C ASP A 58 -17.32 0.69 23.85
N ASP A 59 -17.92 1.75 23.34
CA ASP A 59 -18.90 1.69 22.27
C ASP A 59 -18.32 1.08 20.99
N LYS A 60 -19.16 0.49 20.18
CA LYS A 60 -18.78 -0.16 18.92
C LYS A 60 -17.99 0.79 18.01
N THR A 61 -18.45 2.03 17.90
CA THR A 61 -17.82 3.08 17.08
C THR A 61 -16.43 3.43 17.62
N HIS A 62 -16.30 3.75 18.91
CA HIS A 62 -15.00 4.09 19.52
C HIS A 62 -14.02 2.93 19.49
N ARG A 63 -14.50 1.69 19.60
CA ARG A 63 -13.65 0.50 19.44
C ARG A 63 -13.08 0.36 18.02
N SER A 64 -13.89 0.65 17.01
CA SER A 64 -13.43 0.60 15.61
C SER A 64 -12.43 1.71 15.29
N LEU A 65 -12.76 2.96 15.69
CA LEU A 65 -11.91 4.13 15.51
C LEU A 65 -10.57 4.02 16.25
N HIS A 66 -10.55 3.42 17.44
CA HIS A 66 -9.34 3.21 18.22
C HIS A 66 -8.29 2.40 17.47
N GLY A 67 -8.69 1.24 16.91
CA GLY A 67 -7.78 0.41 16.11
C GLY A 67 -7.34 1.07 14.82
N LEU A 68 -8.28 1.76 14.13
CA LEU A 68 -8.01 2.50 12.90
C LEU A 68 -6.99 3.63 13.14
N SER A 69 -7.24 4.49 14.12
CA SER A 69 -6.38 5.64 14.42
C SER A 69 -4.96 5.20 14.76
N ARG A 70 -4.82 4.18 15.61
CA ARG A 70 -3.51 3.62 15.94
C ARG A 70 -2.80 3.07 14.70
N ALA A 71 -3.50 2.33 13.85
CA ALA A 71 -2.91 1.76 12.63
C ALA A 71 -2.47 2.84 11.64
N LEU A 72 -3.25 3.92 11.50
CA LEU A 72 -2.90 5.05 10.64
C LEU A 72 -1.63 5.76 11.12
N ILE A 73 -1.56 6.10 12.40
CA ILE A 73 -0.36 6.73 12.98
C ILE A 73 0.87 5.83 12.83
N HIS A 74 0.72 4.53 13.14
CA HIS A 74 1.82 3.57 12.97
C HIS A 74 2.30 3.49 11.52
N ASN A 75 1.37 3.45 10.55
CA ASN A 75 1.74 3.47 9.13
C ASN A 75 2.47 4.76 8.74
N MET A 76 2.10 5.92 9.31
CA MET A 76 2.82 7.17 9.07
C MET A 76 4.25 7.10 9.62
N VAL A 77 4.43 6.60 10.85
CA VAL A 77 5.76 6.45 11.47
C VAL A 77 6.66 5.53 10.64
N VAL A 78 6.16 4.35 10.26
CA VAL A 78 6.92 3.40 9.41
C VAL A 78 7.17 4.01 8.02
N GLY A 79 6.19 4.71 7.45
CA GLY A 79 6.32 5.32 6.13
C GLY A 79 7.44 6.35 6.04
N VAL A 80 7.55 7.25 7.02
CA VAL A 80 8.59 8.29 7.01
C VAL A 80 9.97 7.76 7.45
N SER A 81 10.03 6.62 8.13
CA SER A 81 11.30 5.98 8.54
C SER A 81 11.82 5.01 7.48
N GLU A 82 11.08 3.95 7.18
CA GLU A 82 11.48 2.87 6.30
C GLU A 82 10.91 3.03 4.87
N GLY A 83 9.71 3.59 4.76
CA GLY A 83 8.91 3.63 3.55
C GLY A 83 8.15 2.34 3.31
N PHE A 84 7.31 2.36 2.27
CA PHE A 84 6.57 1.19 1.82
C PHE A 84 6.93 0.83 0.40
N THR A 85 6.96 -0.45 0.13
CA THR A 85 7.24 -1.00 -1.20
C THR A 85 6.21 -2.06 -1.54
N LYS A 86 5.70 -2.03 -2.77
CA LYS A 86 4.86 -3.07 -3.37
C LYS A 86 5.47 -3.52 -4.69
N THR A 87 5.59 -4.82 -4.86
CA THR A 87 6.11 -5.42 -6.08
C THR A 87 5.00 -6.09 -6.86
N LEU A 88 4.94 -5.82 -8.15
CA LEU A 88 4.03 -6.43 -9.11
C LEU A 88 4.84 -7.28 -10.10
N GLU A 89 4.29 -8.41 -10.49
CA GLU A 89 4.83 -9.32 -11.49
C GLU A 89 3.93 -9.34 -12.72
N ILE A 90 4.52 -9.24 -13.89
CA ILE A 90 3.83 -9.30 -15.17
C ILE A 90 4.04 -10.69 -15.78
N SER A 91 2.96 -11.34 -16.16
CA SER A 91 2.97 -12.63 -16.85
C SER A 91 2.25 -12.50 -18.19
N GLY A 92 2.86 -12.95 -19.25
CA GLY A 92 2.27 -12.95 -20.60
C GLY A 92 3.30 -12.76 -21.70
N VAL A 93 3.12 -13.45 -22.83
CA VAL A 93 3.99 -13.29 -23.99
C VAL A 93 3.87 -11.87 -24.56
N GLY A 94 5.00 -11.17 -24.67
CA GLY A 94 5.04 -9.79 -25.16
C GLY A 94 4.62 -8.72 -24.14
N TYR A 95 4.22 -9.12 -22.91
CA TYR A 95 3.94 -8.16 -21.85
C TYR A 95 5.24 -7.69 -21.21
N ARG A 96 5.37 -6.39 -21.06
CA ARG A 96 6.58 -5.79 -20.48
C ARG A 96 6.28 -4.44 -19.84
N ALA A 97 7.10 -4.09 -18.85
CA ALA A 97 7.16 -2.77 -18.25
C ALA A 97 8.53 -2.15 -18.51
N ALA A 98 8.57 -0.85 -18.68
CA ALA A 98 9.78 -0.07 -18.76
C ALA A 98 9.57 1.28 -18.06
N LYS A 99 10.57 1.72 -17.30
CA LYS A 99 10.60 3.05 -16.73
C LYS A 99 11.10 4.04 -17.78
N GLN A 100 10.35 5.11 -18.01
CA GLN A 100 10.74 6.20 -18.89
C GLN A 100 10.69 7.53 -18.11
N GLY A 101 11.85 8.00 -17.70
CA GLY A 101 11.94 9.14 -16.79
C GLY A 101 11.31 8.83 -15.44
N LYS A 102 10.23 9.53 -15.09
CA LYS A 102 9.42 9.26 -13.89
C LYS A 102 8.27 8.29 -14.17
N ASN A 103 7.83 8.20 -15.44
CA ASN A 103 6.65 7.44 -15.83
C ASN A 103 6.96 5.97 -16.04
N LEU A 104 5.92 5.15 -15.92
CA LEU A 104 5.94 3.72 -16.18
C LEU A 104 5.19 3.44 -17.50
N ASN A 105 5.90 2.87 -18.46
CA ASN A 105 5.34 2.42 -19.73
C ASN A 105 5.06 0.93 -19.69
N LEU A 106 3.81 0.55 -19.97
CA LEU A 106 3.34 -0.83 -19.95
C LEU A 106 2.90 -1.25 -21.37
N SER A 107 3.46 -2.36 -21.83
CA SER A 107 2.97 -3.07 -23.03
C SER A 107 2.21 -4.30 -22.56
N LEU A 108 0.88 -4.27 -22.68
CA LEU A 108 -0.03 -5.29 -22.10
C LEU A 108 -0.92 -5.95 -23.17
N GLY A 109 -0.47 -5.95 -24.44
CA GLY A 109 -1.22 -6.51 -25.55
C GLY A 109 -2.39 -5.64 -26.05
N PHE A 110 -2.39 -4.36 -25.69
CA PHE A 110 -3.27 -3.34 -26.28
C PHE A 110 -2.64 -2.79 -27.57
N SER A 111 -3.44 -2.11 -28.39
CA SER A 111 -2.99 -1.43 -29.61
C SER A 111 -2.09 -0.22 -29.34
N HIS A 112 -2.07 0.27 -28.10
CA HIS A 112 -1.27 1.40 -27.64
C HIS A 112 -0.57 1.05 -26.31
N PRO A 113 0.58 1.65 -26.01
CA PRO A 113 1.20 1.51 -24.70
C PRO A 113 0.35 2.24 -23.63
N VAL A 114 0.33 1.69 -22.42
CA VAL A 114 -0.27 2.35 -21.26
C VAL A 114 0.83 3.10 -20.53
N VAL A 115 0.66 4.41 -20.37
CA VAL A 115 1.59 5.26 -19.62
C VAL A 115 0.96 5.59 -18.28
N VAL A 116 1.66 5.27 -17.19
CA VAL A 116 1.25 5.59 -15.82
C VAL A 116 2.20 6.64 -15.25
N GLU A 117 1.64 7.77 -14.84
CA GLU A 117 2.38 8.84 -14.17
C GLU A 117 2.37 8.63 -12.66
N PRO A 118 3.52 8.74 -11.98
CA PRO A 118 3.55 8.59 -10.53
C PRO A 118 2.93 9.82 -9.86
N PRO A 119 1.99 9.66 -8.91
CA PRO A 119 1.57 10.76 -8.06
C PRO A 119 2.69 11.19 -7.12
N GLU A 120 2.53 12.33 -6.46
CA GLU A 120 3.52 12.87 -5.53
C GLU A 120 3.91 11.85 -4.45
N GLY A 121 5.20 11.74 -4.19
CA GLY A 121 5.74 10.81 -3.17
C GLY A 121 5.81 9.35 -3.59
N ILE A 122 5.50 9.01 -4.85
CA ILE A 122 5.61 7.65 -5.41
C ILE A 122 6.76 7.58 -6.40
N THR A 123 7.51 6.49 -6.33
CA THR A 123 8.59 6.18 -7.26
C THR A 123 8.39 4.80 -7.87
N PHE A 124 8.57 4.70 -9.19
CA PHE A 124 8.57 3.44 -9.92
C PHE A 124 9.99 2.96 -10.18
N GLU A 125 10.19 1.66 -10.06
CA GLU A 125 11.41 0.97 -10.48
C GLU A 125 11.02 -0.27 -11.26
N CYS A 126 11.81 -0.60 -12.29
CA CYS A 126 11.64 -1.80 -13.09
C CYS A 126 12.96 -2.59 -13.05
N PRO A 127 13.16 -3.44 -12.04
CA PRO A 127 14.37 -4.28 -11.98
C PRO A 127 14.50 -5.23 -13.17
N SER A 128 13.35 -5.63 -13.73
CA SER A 128 13.27 -6.39 -14.98
C SER A 128 12.06 -5.94 -15.79
N ALA A 129 11.99 -6.36 -17.05
CA ALA A 129 10.85 -6.05 -17.92
C ALA A 129 9.50 -6.67 -17.42
N THR A 130 9.55 -7.59 -16.48
CA THR A 130 8.39 -8.31 -15.93
C THR A 130 8.13 -8.01 -14.46
N VAL A 131 8.93 -7.14 -13.83
CA VAL A 131 8.79 -6.79 -12.41
C VAL A 131 8.72 -5.29 -12.26
N ILE A 132 7.71 -4.83 -11.56
CA ILE A 132 7.51 -3.42 -11.21
C ILE A 132 7.59 -3.30 -9.69
N THR A 133 8.41 -2.39 -9.22
CA THR A 133 8.51 -2.03 -7.80
C THR A 133 7.97 -0.62 -7.62
N ILE A 134 7.02 -0.46 -6.72
CA ILE A 134 6.36 0.81 -6.38
C ILE A 134 6.74 1.14 -4.96
N SER A 135 7.38 2.27 -4.75
CA SER A 135 7.84 2.72 -3.43
C SER A 135 7.35 4.11 -3.10
N GLY A 136 7.13 4.37 -1.79
CA GLY A 136 6.68 5.67 -1.30
C GLY A 136 6.54 5.71 0.22
N ILE A 137 6.31 6.90 0.74
CA ILE A 137 6.14 7.12 2.18
C ILE A 137 4.72 6.82 2.66
N SER A 138 3.70 6.97 1.80
CA SER A 138 2.31 6.70 2.14
C SER A 138 1.92 5.28 1.75
N LYS A 139 1.58 4.46 2.74
CA LYS A 139 1.09 3.08 2.51
C LYS A 139 -0.16 3.04 1.64
N GLU A 140 -1.06 4.00 1.85
CA GLU A 140 -2.31 4.12 1.10
C GLU A 140 -2.03 4.45 -0.37
N ALA A 141 -1.19 5.46 -0.63
CA ALA A 141 -0.84 5.85 -2.00
C ALA A 141 -0.10 4.73 -2.76
N VAL A 142 0.87 4.07 -2.12
CA VAL A 142 1.57 2.91 -2.71
C VAL A 142 0.59 1.79 -3.02
N GLY A 143 -0.35 1.49 -2.10
CA GLY A 143 -1.36 0.46 -2.30
C GLY A 143 -2.34 0.80 -3.41
N GLN A 144 -2.81 2.04 -3.47
CA GLN A 144 -3.74 2.54 -4.50
C GLN A 144 -3.11 2.46 -5.90
N VAL A 145 -1.92 3.00 -6.06
CA VAL A 145 -1.21 2.97 -7.35
C VAL A 145 -0.91 1.54 -7.80
N ALA A 146 -0.53 0.67 -6.88
CA ALA A 146 -0.33 -0.75 -7.19
C ALA A 146 -1.62 -1.43 -7.67
N ALA A 147 -2.76 -1.11 -7.05
CA ALA A 147 -4.06 -1.63 -7.46
C ALA A 147 -4.49 -1.10 -8.83
N GLU A 148 -4.28 0.18 -9.11
CA GLU A 148 -4.57 0.80 -10.41
C GLU A 148 -3.73 0.18 -11.54
N ILE A 149 -2.42 0.00 -11.32
CA ILE A 149 -1.55 -0.67 -12.29
C ILE A 149 -2.02 -2.11 -12.54
N ARG A 150 -2.38 -2.86 -11.49
CA ARG A 150 -2.90 -4.22 -11.62
C ARG A 150 -4.24 -4.25 -12.36
N ALA A 151 -5.11 -3.28 -12.17
CA ALA A 151 -6.43 -3.18 -12.81
C ALA A 151 -6.35 -2.98 -14.33
N HIS A 152 -5.26 -2.42 -14.88
CA HIS A 152 -5.09 -2.33 -16.35
C HIS A 152 -5.15 -3.70 -17.02
N ARG A 153 -4.63 -4.74 -16.38
CA ARG A 153 -4.70 -6.12 -16.89
C ARG A 153 -4.63 -7.12 -15.76
N GLU A 154 -5.79 -7.43 -15.19
CA GLU A 154 -5.87 -8.43 -14.12
C GLU A 154 -5.47 -9.82 -14.62
N PRO A 155 -4.90 -10.68 -13.74
CA PRO A 155 -4.48 -12.02 -14.13
C PRO A 155 -5.69 -12.88 -14.50
N GLU A 156 -5.65 -13.47 -15.67
CA GLU A 156 -6.71 -14.37 -16.14
C GLU A 156 -6.68 -15.72 -15.42
N PRO A 157 -7.81 -16.41 -15.27
CA PRO A 157 -7.89 -17.65 -14.50
C PRO A 157 -7.37 -18.89 -15.23
N TYR A 158 -7.05 -18.83 -16.52
CA TYR A 158 -6.62 -20.01 -17.30
C TYR A 158 -5.10 -20.14 -17.37
N LYS A 159 -4.43 -19.20 -18.01
CA LYS A 159 -2.96 -19.18 -18.18
C LYS A 159 -2.27 -18.25 -17.17
N GLY A 160 -3.03 -17.42 -16.47
CA GLY A 160 -2.52 -16.47 -15.49
C GLY A 160 -1.83 -15.26 -16.12
N LYS A 161 -2.18 -14.91 -17.37
CA LYS A 161 -1.67 -13.71 -18.03
C LYS A 161 -2.24 -12.46 -17.37
N GLY A 162 -1.41 -11.50 -17.11
CA GLY A 162 -1.79 -10.23 -16.49
C GLY A 162 -0.76 -9.75 -15.49
N ILE A 163 -1.14 -8.78 -14.70
CA ILE A 163 -0.34 -8.18 -13.62
C ILE A 163 -0.87 -8.70 -12.29
N LYS A 164 -0.01 -9.27 -11.47
CA LYS A 164 -0.32 -9.77 -10.13
C LYS A 164 0.62 -9.17 -9.09
N TYR A 165 0.23 -9.21 -7.82
CA TYR A 165 1.17 -8.92 -6.74
C TYR A 165 2.23 -10.01 -6.62
N ALA A 166 3.43 -9.66 -6.22
CA ALA A 166 4.45 -10.65 -5.90
C ALA A 166 3.94 -11.60 -4.80
N GLY A 167 4.04 -12.91 -5.06
CA GLY A 167 3.51 -13.93 -4.16
C GLY A 167 1.98 -14.15 -4.22
N GLU A 168 1.24 -13.43 -5.07
CA GLU A 168 -0.20 -13.66 -5.27
C GLU A 168 -0.44 -15.02 -5.96
N HIS A 169 -1.19 -15.88 -5.30
CA HIS A 169 -1.62 -17.16 -5.87
C HIS A 169 -2.90 -16.98 -6.67
N ILE A 170 -2.83 -17.17 -8.00
CA ILE A 170 -3.99 -17.07 -8.88
C ILE A 170 -4.69 -18.42 -8.94
N ARG A 171 -5.96 -18.46 -8.51
CA ARG A 171 -6.80 -19.65 -8.63
C ARG A 171 -7.09 -19.92 -10.09
N ARG A 172 -6.45 -20.95 -10.66
CA ARG A 172 -6.63 -21.34 -12.06
C ARG A 172 -7.85 -22.21 -12.24
N LYS A 173 -8.48 -22.08 -13.41
CA LYS A 173 -9.57 -22.94 -13.90
C LYS A 173 -9.05 -23.83 -15.01
N GLU A 174 -9.59 -25.05 -15.11
CA GLU A 174 -9.34 -25.92 -16.26
C GLU A 174 -10.06 -25.39 -17.49
N GLY A 175 -9.39 -25.38 -18.64
CA GLY A 175 -10.01 -25.01 -19.92
C GLY A 175 -10.88 -26.16 -20.50
N LYS A 176 -11.57 -25.90 -21.61
CA LYS A 176 -12.47 -26.87 -22.28
C LYS A 176 -11.81 -28.19 -22.65
N ALA A 177 -10.48 -28.28 -22.72
CA ALA A 177 -9.75 -29.51 -23.06
C ALA A 177 -9.81 -30.60 -21.96
N GLY A 178 -10.13 -30.25 -20.70
CA GLY A 178 -10.27 -31.22 -19.60
C GLY A 178 -11.53 -32.11 -19.68
N ALA A 179 -12.47 -31.82 -20.58
CA ALA A 179 -13.72 -32.57 -20.73
C ALA A 179 -13.58 -33.81 -21.65
N LYS A 180 -12.42 -34.06 -22.26
CA LYS A 180 -12.20 -35.20 -23.20
C LYS A 180 -11.62 -36.45 -22.56
N GLY A 181 -11.83 -36.69 -21.30
CA GLY A 181 -11.24 -37.84 -20.60
C GLY A 181 -12.20 -38.74 -19.84
N LYS A 182 -13.48 -38.84 -20.24
CA LYS A 182 -14.37 -39.92 -19.79
C LYS A 182 -14.98 -40.59 -20.97
N LYS A 183 -14.30 -41.60 -21.51
CA LYS A 183 -14.87 -42.79 -22.14
C LYS A 183 -14.61 -43.97 -21.23
#